data_7cf4142c9d90324708029e92cffd9e05
#
_entry.id   7cf4142c9d90324708029e92cffd9e05
#
_cell.length_a   1.000
_cell.length_b   1.000
_cell.length_c   1.000
_cell.angle_alpha   90.00
_cell.angle_beta   90.00
_cell.angle_gamma   90.00
#
_symmetry.space_group_name_H-M   'P 1'
#
loop_
_entity.id
_entity.type
_entity.pdbx_description
1 polymer ?
#
loop_
_entity_poly.entity_id
_entity_poly.type
_entity_poly.pdbx_seq_one_letter_code
_entity_poly.pdbx_strand_id
1 'polypeptide(L)'
;MNDPVDVLIIGAGASGAAVAWSLAETKMHILCLEQGGWMNPADYPSTGRDWEAKFYGEWATSPNVRGRPEDYPINDDNSPIKVVNFNAIGGSTVMYTAHWPRLHPSDFKVKTLDGVADDWPIDYDALTPFFEENDRMMGVSGLSGDPRSPLTHPPMPPQPLGRSGAIIGKAVNKLGWHWWPSDTTVATMDYEG
;
A
#
# COMPACT_ATOMS: atom_id res chain seq x y z
N MET A 1 -36.23 13.71 -4.08
CA MET A 1 -36.34 12.28 -3.70
C MET A 1 -35.14 11.95 -2.83
N ASN A 2 -35.37 11.64 -1.57
CA ASN A 2 -34.30 11.16 -0.68
C ASN A 2 -34.22 9.65 -0.87
N ASP A 3 -33.38 9.19 -1.78
CA ASP A 3 -33.08 7.76 -1.83
C ASP A 3 -32.28 7.42 -0.57
N PRO A 4 -32.77 6.51 0.26
CA PRO A 4 -32.04 6.09 1.46
C PRO A 4 -30.73 5.42 1.05
N VAL A 5 -29.66 5.71 1.78
CA VAL A 5 -28.35 5.10 1.63
C VAL A 5 -28.15 4.09 2.76
N ASP A 6 -27.86 2.85 2.41
CA ASP A 6 -27.63 1.78 3.39
C ASP A 6 -26.22 1.87 3.98
N VAL A 7 -25.24 2.24 3.15
CA VAL A 7 -23.81 2.36 3.55
C VAL A 7 -23.24 3.66 3.03
N LEU A 8 -22.68 4.46 3.93
CA LEU A 8 -21.91 5.66 3.61
C LEU A 8 -20.42 5.37 3.84
N ILE A 9 -19.62 5.46 2.77
CA ILE A 9 -18.17 5.35 2.81
C ILE A 9 -17.58 6.76 2.74
N ILE A 10 -16.71 7.10 3.68
CA ILE A 10 -16.00 8.39 3.69
C ILE A 10 -14.53 8.14 3.31
N GLY A 11 -14.15 8.58 2.13
CA GLY A 11 -12.84 8.38 1.53
C GLY A 11 -12.77 7.15 0.62
N ALA A 12 -12.33 7.34 -0.61
CA ALA A 12 -12.11 6.31 -1.62
C ALA A 12 -10.64 5.88 -1.71
N GLY A 13 -9.91 5.89 -0.59
CA GLY A 13 -8.59 5.29 -0.47
C GLY A 13 -8.67 3.75 -0.40
N ALA A 14 -7.56 3.08 -0.12
CA ALA A 14 -7.47 1.62 -0.09
C ALA A 14 -8.57 0.95 0.75
N SER A 15 -8.81 1.43 1.97
CA SER A 15 -9.83 0.86 2.87
C SER A 15 -11.25 1.07 2.35
N GLY A 16 -11.58 2.29 1.89
CA GLY A 16 -12.90 2.57 1.31
C GLY A 16 -13.18 1.77 0.05
N ALA A 17 -12.17 1.61 -0.81
CA ALA A 17 -12.26 0.78 -2.00
C ALA A 17 -12.49 -0.70 -1.66
N ALA A 18 -11.76 -1.25 -0.66
CA ALA A 18 -11.94 -2.62 -0.21
C ALA A 18 -13.34 -2.87 0.36
N VAL A 19 -13.88 -1.93 1.15
CA VAL A 19 -15.27 -2.04 1.66
C VAL A 19 -16.26 -1.96 0.51
N ALA A 20 -16.11 -1.01 -0.42
CA ALA A 20 -16.98 -0.90 -1.59
C ALA A 20 -16.96 -2.18 -2.43
N TRP A 21 -15.77 -2.74 -2.67
CA TRP A 21 -15.61 -3.99 -3.40
C TRP A 21 -16.28 -5.17 -2.69
N SER A 22 -16.06 -5.34 -1.38
CA SER A 22 -16.64 -6.45 -0.62
C SER A 22 -18.17 -6.41 -0.55
N LEU A 23 -18.75 -5.24 -0.72
CA LEU A 23 -20.21 -5.04 -0.72
C LEU A 23 -20.82 -4.95 -2.13
N ALA A 24 -20.01 -4.97 -3.18
CA ALA A 24 -20.45 -4.71 -4.56
C ALA A 24 -21.53 -5.67 -5.08
N GLU A 25 -21.53 -6.91 -4.62
CA GLU A 25 -22.54 -7.92 -5.00
C GLU A 25 -23.79 -7.89 -4.11
N THR A 26 -23.82 -7.03 -3.10
CA THR A 26 -25.00 -6.87 -2.26
C THR A 26 -26.04 -5.99 -2.97
N LYS A 27 -27.27 -5.98 -2.45
CA LYS A 27 -28.32 -5.07 -2.92
C LYS A 27 -28.32 -3.73 -2.18
N MET A 28 -27.29 -3.46 -1.40
CA MET A 28 -27.16 -2.24 -0.61
C MET A 28 -26.94 -1.03 -1.50
N HIS A 29 -27.57 0.08 -1.17
CA HIS A 29 -27.32 1.37 -1.79
C HIS A 29 -26.12 2.03 -1.12
N ILE A 30 -24.99 2.02 -1.81
CA ILE A 30 -23.70 2.48 -1.28
C ILE A 30 -23.37 3.86 -1.83
N LEU A 31 -23.10 4.81 -0.96
CA LEU A 31 -22.59 6.13 -1.32
C LEU A 31 -21.15 6.28 -0.81
N CYS A 32 -20.22 6.58 -1.71
CA CYS A 32 -18.84 6.92 -1.35
C CYS A 32 -18.60 8.42 -1.58
N LEU A 33 -18.13 9.10 -0.55
CA LEU A 33 -17.71 10.49 -0.60
C LEU A 33 -16.20 10.55 -0.62
N GLU A 34 -15.65 11.21 -1.63
CA GLU A 34 -14.20 11.41 -1.79
C GLU A 34 -13.92 12.90 -2.05
N GLN A 35 -12.85 13.42 -1.44
CA GLN A 35 -12.44 14.80 -1.58
C GLN A 35 -11.69 15.05 -2.89
N GLY A 36 -10.85 14.10 -3.30
CA GLY A 36 -10.03 14.19 -4.51
C GLY A 36 -10.78 13.74 -5.76
N GLY A 37 -10.27 14.15 -6.91
CA GLY A 37 -10.81 13.81 -8.22
C GLY A 37 -10.25 12.49 -8.78
N TRP A 38 -10.78 12.11 -9.95
CA TRP A 38 -10.21 11.05 -10.77
C TRP A 38 -8.83 11.45 -11.29
N MET A 39 -7.89 10.51 -11.23
CA MET A 39 -6.57 10.67 -11.81
C MET A 39 -6.52 10.01 -13.18
N ASN A 40 -6.05 10.75 -14.18
CA ASN A 40 -5.78 10.17 -15.49
C ASN A 40 -4.43 9.44 -15.46
N PRO A 41 -4.35 8.14 -15.75
CA PRO A 41 -3.09 7.41 -15.77
C PRO A 41 -2.03 8.00 -16.70
N ALA A 42 -2.45 8.69 -17.78
CA ALA A 42 -1.53 9.36 -18.70
C ALA A 42 -0.77 10.53 -18.07
N ASP A 43 -1.30 11.10 -16.98
CA ASP A 43 -0.69 12.23 -16.28
C ASP A 43 0.32 11.79 -15.20
N TYR A 44 0.39 10.49 -14.91
CA TYR A 44 1.29 9.95 -13.87
C TYR A 44 2.74 10.25 -14.24
N PRO A 45 3.56 10.71 -13.27
CA PRO A 45 4.93 11.12 -13.54
C PRO A 45 5.78 10.01 -14.14
N SER A 46 5.57 8.77 -13.71
CA SER A 46 6.32 7.60 -14.18
C SER A 46 6.16 7.30 -15.68
N THR A 47 5.18 7.89 -16.36
CA THR A 47 4.96 7.71 -17.80
C THR A 47 5.81 8.63 -18.67
N GLY A 48 6.47 9.63 -18.08
CA GLY A 48 7.25 10.66 -18.77
C GLY A 48 8.73 10.61 -18.47
N ARG A 49 9.49 11.42 -19.23
CA ARG A 49 10.89 11.73 -18.91
C ARG A 49 10.94 12.73 -17.75
N ASP A 50 12.06 12.72 -17.03
CA ASP A 50 12.31 13.67 -15.92
C ASP A 50 11.20 13.64 -14.85
N TRP A 51 10.64 12.45 -14.63
CA TRP A 51 9.53 12.23 -13.69
C TRP A 51 9.91 12.62 -12.25
N GLU A 52 11.19 12.48 -11.90
CA GLU A 52 11.69 12.83 -10.57
C GLU A 52 11.46 14.32 -10.24
N ALA A 53 11.58 15.19 -11.21
CA ALA A 53 11.35 16.63 -11.01
C ALA A 53 9.89 16.94 -10.64
N LYS A 54 8.94 16.17 -11.14
CA LYS A 54 7.51 16.32 -10.82
C LYS A 54 7.19 16.05 -9.36
N PHE A 55 7.96 15.18 -8.69
CA PHE A 55 7.79 14.90 -7.25
C PHE A 55 8.19 16.06 -6.34
N TYR A 56 8.85 17.08 -6.86
CA TYR A 56 9.15 18.31 -6.10
C TYR A 56 8.10 19.41 -6.32
N GLY A 57 7.05 19.15 -7.08
CA GLY A 57 6.00 20.11 -7.41
C GLY A 57 4.61 19.49 -7.37
N GLU A 58 3.96 19.45 -8.51
CA GLU A 58 2.57 19.02 -8.67
C GLU A 58 2.26 17.56 -8.20
N TRP A 59 3.30 16.74 -8.09
CA TRP A 59 3.23 15.35 -7.63
C TRP A 59 3.96 15.14 -6.31
N ALA A 60 4.25 16.22 -5.58
CA ALA A 60 4.84 16.08 -4.25
C ALA A 60 3.91 15.25 -3.35
N THR A 61 4.50 14.41 -2.51
CA THR A 61 3.75 13.61 -1.53
C THR A 61 3.15 14.46 -0.41
N SER A 62 3.68 15.68 -0.21
CA SER A 62 3.14 16.65 0.75
C SER A 62 2.08 17.53 0.08
N PRO A 63 0.85 17.61 0.63
CA PRO A 63 -0.18 18.52 0.13
C PRO A 63 0.22 20.00 0.26
N ASN A 64 1.01 20.36 1.27
CA ASN A 64 1.52 21.73 1.46
C ASN A 64 2.47 22.17 0.32
N VAL A 65 3.17 21.23 -0.30
CA VAL A 65 4.06 21.49 -1.44
C VAL A 65 3.26 21.49 -2.75
N ARG A 66 2.35 20.56 -2.90
CA ARG A 66 1.55 20.36 -4.11
C ARG A 66 0.58 21.52 -4.36
N GLY A 67 -0.11 21.98 -3.28
CA GLY A 67 -0.98 23.15 -3.30
C GLY A 67 -2.13 23.08 -4.29
N ARG A 68 -2.70 21.91 -4.55
CA ARG A 68 -3.88 21.75 -5.43
C ARG A 68 -5.12 22.28 -4.74
N PRO A 69 -6.17 22.68 -5.50
CA PRO A 69 -7.43 23.17 -4.92
C PRO A 69 -8.12 22.18 -3.98
N GLU A 70 -7.98 20.87 -4.25
CA GLU A 70 -8.50 19.78 -3.41
C GLU A 70 -7.62 19.47 -2.19
N ASP A 71 -6.39 19.98 -2.16
CA ASP A 71 -5.52 19.87 -1.00
C ASP A 71 -5.89 20.94 0.03
N TYR A 72 -5.84 20.58 1.28
CA TYR A 72 -5.87 21.54 2.39
C TYR A 72 -4.55 21.48 3.15
N PRO A 73 -4.07 22.61 3.68
CA PRO A 73 -2.79 22.61 4.38
C PRO A 73 -2.87 21.75 5.64
N ILE A 74 -1.81 20.97 5.85
CA ILE A 74 -1.64 20.20 7.09
C ILE A 74 -0.74 20.99 8.01
N ASN A 75 -1.23 21.29 9.21
CA ASN A 75 -0.41 21.87 10.25
C ASN A 75 0.41 20.77 10.95
N ASP A 76 1.69 20.72 10.63
CA ASP A 76 2.66 19.80 11.22
C ASP A 76 3.77 20.51 12.01
N ASP A 77 3.56 21.77 12.40
CA ASP A 77 4.55 22.60 13.06
C ASP A 77 5.07 22.00 14.39
N ASN A 78 4.20 21.32 15.12
CA ASN A 78 4.52 20.68 16.40
C ASN A 78 4.69 19.15 16.28
N SER A 79 4.80 18.62 15.07
CA SER A 79 4.96 17.19 14.84
C SER A 79 6.39 16.86 14.41
N PRO A 80 7.01 15.82 15.01
CA PRO A 80 8.30 15.32 14.53
C PRO A 80 8.18 14.60 13.18
N ILE A 81 6.95 14.31 12.74
CA ILE A 81 6.66 13.56 11.51
C ILE A 81 6.05 14.52 10.49
N LYS A 82 6.59 14.52 9.27
CA LYS A 82 5.99 15.21 8.14
C LYS A 82 4.95 14.30 7.50
N VAL A 83 3.72 14.81 7.43
CA VAL A 83 2.60 14.05 6.87
C VAL A 83 2.69 14.04 5.35
N VAL A 84 2.57 12.87 4.77
CA VAL A 84 2.40 12.66 3.33
C VAL A 84 0.98 12.16 3.06
N ASN A 85 0.33 12.74 2.07
CA ASN A 85 -1.05 12.41 1.72
C ASN A 85 -1.30 12.81 0.26
N PHE A 86 -2.11 12.04 -0.45
CA PHE A 86 -2.53 12.37 -1.81
C PHE A 86 -4.05 12.30 -1.93
N ASN A 87 -4.68 13.42 -2.28
CA ASN A 87 -6.11 13.54 -2.44
C ASN A 87 -6.52 13.16 -3.88
N ALA A 88 -7.04 11.96 -4.02
CA ALA A 88 -7.55 11.41 -5.27
C ALA A 88 -8.45 10.21 -4.98
N ILE A 89 -9.26 9.80 -5.94
CA ILE A 89 -9.87 8.46 -5.91
C ILE A 89 -8.74 7.43 -5.93
N GLY A 90 -8.70 6.55 -4.93
CA GLY A 90 -7.58 5.69 -4.63
C GLY A 90 -6.69 6.20 -3.49
N GLY A 91 -6.77 7.49 -3.14
CA GLY A 91 -5.98 8.10 -2.06
C GLY A 91 -4.48 8.00 -2.30
N SER A 92 -3.71 7.90 -1.22
CA SER A 92 -2.24 7.81 -1.30
C SER A 92 -1.71 6.57 -2.01
N THR A 93 -2.55 5.55 -2.27
CA THR A 93 -2.15 4.38 -3.07
C THR A 93 -1.84 4.73 -4.53
N VAL A 94 -2.32 5.87 -5.02
CA VAL A 94 -1.93 6.41 -6.35
C VAL A 94 -0.42 6.67 -6.44
N MET A 95 0.22 6.95 -5.31
CA MET A 95 1.64 7.32 -5.20
C MET A 95 2.52 6.22 -4.61
N TYR A 96 2.00 5.01 -4.37
CA TYR A 96 2.80 3.95 -3.79
C TYR A 96 3.82 3.39 -4.79
N THR A 97 4.88 2.79 -4.25
CA THR A 97 6.02 2.29 -5.05
C THR A 97 5.95 0.78 -5.32
N ALA A 98 4.76 0.23 -5.36
CA ALA A 98 4.48 -1.21 -5.55
C ALA A 98 5.08 -2.13 -4.46
N HIS A 99 5.51 -1.58 -3.33
CA HIS A 99 6.03 -2.34 -2.21
C HIS A 99 4.87 -2.96 -1.42
N TRP A 100 4.90 -4.27 -1.18
CA TRP A 100 3.73 -5.01 -0.66
C TRP A 100 4.08 -6.01 0.44
N PRO A 101 4.84 -5.64 1.47
CA PRO A 101 5.13 -6.55 2.57
C PRO A 101 3.88 -6.74 3.44
N ARG A 102 3.67 -7.97 3.93
CA ARG A 102 2.70 -8.21 4.99
C ARG A 102 3.25 -7.70 6.33
N LEU A 103 2.36 -7.36 7.24
CA LEU A 103 2.71 -7.13 8.64
C LEU A 103 3.30 -8.40 9.25
N HIS A 104 4.17 -8.25 10.26
CA HIS A 104 4.65 -9.40 11.05
C HIS A 104 3.69 -9.70 12.21
N PRO A 105 3.65 -10.94 12.72
CA PRO A 105 2.88 -11.26 13.93
C PRO A 105 3.21 -10.37 15.13
N SER A 106 4.47 -9.92 15.25
CA SER A 106 4.92 -8.96 16.28
C SER A 106 4.22 -7.61 16.21
N ASP A 107 3.84 -7.15 15.01
CA ASP A 107 3.21 -5.84 14.82
C ASP A 107 1.83 -5.75 15.48
N PHE A 108 1.21 -6.90 15.75
CA PHE A 108 -0.07 -6.99 16.46
C PHE A 108 0.08 -6.99 17.99
N LYS A 109 1.31 -7.07 18.51
CA LYS A 109 1.62 -7.26 19.93
C LYS A 109 2.67 -6.28 20.45
N VAL A 110 2.69 -5.08 19.90
CA VAL A 110 3.70 -4.05 20.22
C VAL A 110 3.70 -3.68 21.71
N LYS A 111 2.51 -3.56 22.32
CA LYS A 111 2.41 -3.28 23.77
C LYS A 111 3.00 -4.41 24.60
N THR A 112 2.65 -5.65 24.28
CA THR A 112 3.11 -6.81 25.01
C THR A 112 4.62 -7.03 24.84
N LEU A 113 5.15 -6.83 23.63
CA LEU A 113 6.55 -7.12 23.30
C LEU A 113 7.51 -5.99 23.65
N ASP A 114 7.12 -4.74 23.36
CA ASP A 114 7.99 -3.57 23.44
C ASP A 114 7.58 -2.57 24.53
N GLY A 115 6.41 -2.75 25.16
CA GLY A 115 5.91 -1.90 26.23
C GLY A 115 5.36 -0.54 25.78
N VAL A 116 5.24 -0.29 24.48
CA VAL A 116 4.76 0.96 23.88
C VAL A 116 3.49 0.74 23.06
N ALA A 117 2.75 1.81 22.77
CA ALA A 117 1.47 1.75 22.02
C ALA A 117 0.46 0.77 22.64
N ASP A 118 -0.36 0.13 21.83
CA ASP A 118 -1.36 -0.86 22.24
C ASP A 118 -1.26 -2.11 21.37
N ASP A 119 -1.68 -3.27 21.90
CA ASP A 119 -1.86 -4.47 21.10
C ASP A 119 -3.13 -4.34 20.27
N TRP A 120 -3.09 -4.87 19.06
CA TRP A 120 -4.30 -4.99 18.24
C TRP A 120 -5.27 -6.02 18.84
N PRO A 121 -6.59 -5.81 18.72
CA PRO A 121 -7.60 -6.78 19.19
C PRO A 121 -7.69 -8.03 18.32
N ILE A 122 -6.97 -8.06 17.22
CA ILE A 122 -6.84 -9.19 16.28
C ILE A 122 -5.37 -9.58 16.17
N ASP A 123 -5.10 -10.73 15.58
CA ASP A 123 -3.75 -11.23 15.34
C ASP A 123 -3.49 -11.46 13.85
N TYR A 124 -2.27 -11.88 13.53
CA TYR A 124 -1.85 -12.18 12.17
C TYR A 124 -2.68 -13.30 11.55
N ASP A 125 -2.98 -14.36 12.31
CA ASP A 125 -3.67 -15.54 11.79
C ASP A 125 -5.11 -15.20 11.39
N ALA A 126 -5.78 -14.31 12.13
CA ALA A 126 -7.11 -13.81 11.77
C ALA A 126 -7.12 -13.06 10.44
N LEU A 127 -6.02 -12.42 10.06
CA LEU A 127 -5.90 -11.69 8.79
C LEU A 127 -5.33 -12.52 7.64
N THR A 128 -4.75 -13.68 7.91
CA THR A 128 -4.11 -14.52 6.88
C THR A 128 -4.99 -14.78 5.66
N PRO A 129 -6.29 -15.15 5.78
CA PRO A 129 -7.14 -15.37 4.61
C PRO A 129 -7.31 -14.12 3.74
N PHE A 130 -7.39 -12.95 4.37
CA PHE A 130 -7.53 -11.66 3.67
C PHE A 130 -6.20 -11.22 3.04
N PHE A 131 -5.07 -11.49 3.66
CA PHE A 131 -3.77 -11.28 3.05
C PHE A 131 -3.60 -12.12 1.78
N GLU A 132 -3.97 -13.40 1.83
CA GLU A 132 -3.88 -14.30 0.67
C GLU A 132 -4.80 -13.88 -0.47
N GLU A 133 -6.03 -13.50 -0.16
CA GLU A 133 -6.96 -12.97 -1.15
C GLU A 133 -6.43 -11.69 -1.79
N ASN A 134 -5.92 -10.77 -0.98
CA ASN A 134 -5.40 -9.50 -1.43
C ASN A 134 -4.13 -9.69 -2.28
N ASP A 135 -3.22 -10.57 -1.88
CA ASP A 135 -2.02 -10.91 -2.67
C ASP A 135 -2.39 -11.47 -4.04
N ARG A 136 -3.40 -12.33 -4.09
CA ARG A 136 -3.93 -12.86 -5.34
C ARG A 136 -4.56 -11.78 -6.21
N MET A 137 -5.41 -10.93 -5.65
CA MET A 137 -6.09 -9.87 -6.39
C MET A 137 -5.12 -8.80 -6.92
N MET A 138 -4.11 -8.47 -6.13
CA MET A 138 -3.11 -7.47 -6.50
C MET A 138 -2.00 -8.04 -7.38
N GLY A 139 -1.96 -9.35 -7.60
CA GLY A 139 -0.91 -9.98 -8.37
C GLY A 139 0.47 -9.78 -7.73
N VAL A 140 0.62 -10.20 -6.47
CA VAL A 140 1.88 -10.03 -5.75
C VAL A 140 2.95 -10.95 -6.30
N SER A 141 4.12 -10.39 -6.56
CA SER A 141 5.34 -11.14 -6.88
C SER A 141 6.25 -11.21 -5.66
N GLY A 142 6.70 -12.40 -5.31
CA GLY A 142 7.51 -12.61 -4.12
C GLY A 142 8.15 -13.99 -4.08
N LEU A 143 8.90 -14.25 -3.02
CA LEU A 143 9.55 -15.53 -2.77
C LEU A 143 9.01 -16.17 -1.50
N SER A 144 8.37 -17.32 -1.64
CA SER A 144 7.88 -18.09 -0.49
C SER A 144 9.02 -18.68 0.33
N GLY A 145 8.76 -18.93 1.62
CA GLY A 145 9.65 -19.72 2.47
C GLY A 145 10.73 -18.91 3.21
N ASP A 146 10.54 -17.61 3.43
CA ASP A 146 11.39 -16.85 4.34
C ASP A 146 11.34 -17.47 5.75
N PRO A 147 12.48 -17.93 6.31
CA PRO A 147 12.51 -18.59 7.61
C PRO A 147 12.22 -17.64 8.79
N ARG A 148 12.14 -16.33 8.55
CA ARG A 148 11.87 -15.31 9.59
C ARG A 148 10.46 -14.71 9.52
N SER A 149 9.67 -15.14 8.54
CA SER A 149 8.30 -14.66 8.33
C SER A 149 7.33 -15.83 8.27
N PRO A 150 6.06 -15.64 8.57
CA PRO A 150 5.04 -16.65 8.29
C PRO A 150 5.08 -17.07 6.83
N LEU A 151 4.72 -18.33 6.57
CA LEU A 151 4.68 -18.84 5.20
C LEU A 151 3.68 -18.05 4.35
N THR A 152 4.13 -17.60 3.20
CA THR A 152 3.31 -16.89 2.21
C THR A 152 3.36 -17.63 0.87
N HIS A 153 2.36 -17.40 0.03
CA HIS A 153 2.24 -18.01 -1.31
C HIS A 153 2.00 -16.93 -2.37
N PRO A 154 3.01 -16.08 -2.66
CA PRO A 154 2.85 -15.07 -3.70
C PRO A 154 2.48 -15.72 -5.04
N PRO A 155 1.49 -15.20 -5.78
CA PRO A 155 1.04 -15.80 -7.04
C PRO A 155 2.08 -15.72 -8.15
N MET A 156 3.02 -14.80 -8.08
CA MET A 156 4.08 -14.67 -9.08
C MET A 156 5.48 -14.79 -8.46
N PRO A 157 6.48 -15.24 -9.23
CA PRO A 157 7.86 -15.30 -8.76
C PRO A 157 8.39 -13.90 -8.43
N PRO A 158 9.43 -13.80 -7.57
CA PRO A 158 10.01 -12.53 -7.18
C PRO A 158 10.65 -11.80 -8.36
N GLN A 159 10.77 -10.49 -8.25
CA GLN A 159 11.51 -9.71 -9.22
C GLN A 159 12.97 -10.11 -9.27
N PRO A 160 13.61 -10.11 -10.46
CA PRO A 160 15.03 -10.34 -10.58
C PRO A 160 15.83 -9.29 -9.80
N LEU A 161 16.79 -9.73 -9.00
CA LEU A 161 17.63 -8.84 -8.18
C LEU A 161 18.46 -7.82 -8.97
N GLY A 162 18.66 -8.06 -10.25
CA GLY A 162 19.62 -7.30 -11.02
C GLY A 162 21.08 -7.46 -10.52
N ARG A 163 22.01 -6.79 -11.20
CA ARG A 163 23.45 -6.92 -10.89
C ARG A 163 23.82 -6.41 -9.51
N SER A 164 23.32 -5.25 -9.13
CA SER A 164 23.60 -4.62 -7.84
C SER A 164 23.06 -5.44 -6.68
N GLY A 165 21.79 -5.87 -6.77
CA GLY A 165 21.17 -6.74 -5.77
C GLY A 165 21.90 -8.06 -5.59
N ALA A 166 22.35 -8.69 -6.67
CA ALA A 166 23.12 -9.93 -6.61
C ALA A 166 24.48 -9.75 -5.91
N ILE A 167 25.16 -8.60 -6.11
CA ILE A 167 26.42 -8.30 -5.44
C ILE A 167 26.18 -8.08 -3.94
N ILE A 168 25.16 -7.29 -3.58
CA ILE A 168 24.78 -7.02 -2.20
C ILE A 168 24.41 -8.34 -1.50
N GLY A 169 23.54 -9.15 -2.11
CA GLY A 169 23.13 -10.44 -1.56
C GLY A 169 24.32 -11.37 -1.26
N LYS A 170 25.30 -11.43 -2.17
CA LYS A 170 26.55 -12.19 -1.91
C LYS A 170 27.34 -11.66 -0.71
N ALA A 171 27.42 -10.35 -0.54
CA ALA A 171 28.11 -9.73 0.60
C ALA A 171 27.39 -10.00 1.91
N VAL A 172 26.07 -9.85 1.94
CA VAL A 172 25.21 -10.12 3.10
C VAL A 172 25.30 -11.59 3.52
N ASN A 173 25.29 -12.53 2.56
CA ASN A 173 25.49 -13.96 2.83
C ASN A 173 26.84 -14.27 3.46
N LYS A 174 27.93 -13.58 3.05
CA LYS A 174 29.25 -13.75 3.67
C LYS A 174 29.28 -13.29 5.12
N LEU A 175 28.43 -12.32 5.50
CA LEU A 175 28.30 -11.83 6.86
C LEU A 175 27.36 -12.69 7.71
N GLY A 176 26.70 -13.69 7.12
CA GLY A 176 25.70 -14.49 7.81
C GLY A 176 24.42 -13.71 8.14
N TRP A 177 24.19 -12.60 7.48
CA TRP A 177 22.99 -11.81 7.68
C TRP A 177 21.83 -12.34 6.88
N HIS A 178 20.63 -12.22 7.45
CA HIS A 178 19.40 -12.55 6.75
C HIS A 178 19.04 -11.46 5.73
N TRP A 179 18.58 -11.87 4.57
CA TRP A 179 17.96 -11.03 3.58
C TRP A 179 16.98 -11.86 2.75
N TRP A 180 15.96 -11.22 2.22
CA TRP A 180 14.95 -11.85 1.40
C TRP A 180 14.45 -10.88 0.33
N PRO A 181 14.03 -11.34 -0.87
CA PRO A 181 13.36 -10.48 -1.85
C PRO A 181 12.09 -9.91 -1.24
N SER A 182 11.87 -8.61 -1.41
CA SER A 182 10.63 -8.00 -0.95
C SER A 182 9.48 -8.36 -1.87
N ASP A 183 8.31 -8.56 -1.28
CA ASP A 183 7.08 -8.70 -2.03
C ASP A 183 6.68 -7.37 -2.69
N THR A 184 6.24 -7.44 -3.94
CA THR A 184 5.84 -6.27 -4.73
C THR A 184 4.61 -6.58 -5.58
N THR A 185 3.87 -5.57 -5.99
CA THR A 185 2.77 -5.69 -6.95
C THR A 185 3.21 -5.33 -8.37
N VAL A 186 4.44 -5.67 -8.72
CA VAL A 186 4.94 -5.54 -10.10
C VAL A 186 4.87 -6.90 -10.76
N ALA A 187 4.15 -6.99 -11.87
CA ALA A 187 4.00 -8.22 -12.61
C ALA A 187 5.37 -8.72 -13.14
N THR A 188 5.70 -9.96 -12.82
CA THR A 188 6.91 -10.65 -13.30
C THR A 188 6.62 -11.68 -14.38
N MET A 189 5.35 -11.91 -14.64
CA MET A 189 4.80 -12.76 -15.72
C MET A 189 3.38 -12.30 -16.04
N ASP A 190 2.79 -12.83 -17.10
CA ASP A 190 1.37 -12.61 -17.38
C ASP A 190 0.54 -13.16 -16.21
N TYR A 191 -0.37 -12.35 -15.70
CA TYR A 191 -1.18 -12.69 -14.55
C TYR A 191 -2.63 -12.22 -14.75
N GLU A 192 -3.56 -13.16 -14.63
CA GLU A 192 -4.99 -12.92 -14.62
C GLU A 192 -5.51 -13.24 -13.21
N GLY A 193 -5.54 -12.21 -12.35
CA GLY A 193 -6.01 -12.30 -10.97
C GLY A 193 -7.40 -11.73 -10.75
#